data_b65d45b8c4eed9f8e76d42ada3b78b62
#
_entry.id   b65d45b8c4eed9f8e76d42ada3b78b62
#
_cell.length_a   1.000
_cell.length_b   1.000
_cell.length_c   1.000
_cell.angle_alpha   90.00
_cell.angle_beta   90.00
_cell.angle_gamma   90.00
#
_symmetry.space_group_name_H-M   'P 1'
#
loop_
_entity.id
_entity.type
_entity.pdbx_description
1 polymer ?
#
loop_
_entity_poly.entity_id
_entity_poly.type
_entity_poly.pdbx_seq_one_letter_code
_entity_poly.pdbx_strand_id
1 'polypeptide(L)'
;MRLSSIALALSTISATLAPVMANMPDSASGSFKVEALCTISNAYTTCHPQINGDRLIINFPSELVVLDKDEVKKIDLYDSRRREFIRFFKKTGDIDFAVSFLEGNETRTGFIRFKSNRSARNFYKRLVEYNPALFKFPINIEVY
;
A
#
# COMPACT_ATOMS: atom_id res chain seq x y z
N MET A 1 53.48 50.68 -41.74
CA MET A 1 52.92 50.08 -40.48
C MET A 1 51.56 49.51 -40.78
N ARG A 2 51.41 48.21 -40.89
CA ARG A 2 50.15 47.53 -41.13
C ARG A 2 49.66 46.85 -39.82
N LEU A 3 48.55 47.31 -39.31
CA LEU A 3 47.86 46.73 -38.15
C LEU A 3 46.95 45.63 -38.71
N SER A 4 47.27 44.36 -38.36
CA SER A 4 46.45 43.25 -38.68
C SER A 4 45.42 43.05 -37.53
N SER A 5 44.15 43.24 -37.85
CA SER A 5 43.04 42.93 -36.96
C SER A 5 42.78 41.42 -36.96
N ILE A 6 42.99 40.78 -35.82
CA ILE A 6 42.61 39.39 -35.63
C ILE A 6 41.16 39.38 -35.09
N ALA A 7 40.25 38.88 -35.93
CA ALA A 7 38.87 38.64 -35.54
C ALA A 7 38.80 37.29 -34.77
N LEU A 8 38.51 37.36 -33.48
CA LEU A 8 38.17 36.17 -32.70
C LEU A 8 36.72 35.79 -32.98
N ALA A 9 36.53 34.65 -33.64
CA ALA A 9 35.23 34.04 -33.77
C ALA A 9 34.93 33.27 -32.50
N LEU A 10 34.00 33.77 -31.68
CA LEU A 10 33.42 33.00 -30.55
C LEU A 10 32.39 32.02 -31.13
N SER A 11 32.75 30.74 -31.16
CA SER A 11 31.81 29.66 -31.44
C SER A 11 31.04 29.37 -30.17
N THR A 12 29.81 29.81 -30.07
CA THR A 12 28.88 29.40 -29.01
C THR A 12 28.38 27.99 -29.30
N ILE A 13 28.92 27.03 -28.58
CA ILE A 13 28.39 25.67 -28.57
C ILE A 13 27.14 25.66 -27.67
N SER A 14 25.99 25.75 -28.30
CA SER A 14 24.70 25.49 -27.62
C SER A 14 24.57 24.01 -27.39
N ALA A 15 24.96 23.57 -26.20
CA ALA A 15 24.62 22.22 -25.72
C ALA A 15 23.14 22.19 -25.39
N THR A 16 22.31 21.71 -26.30
CA THR A 16 20.93 21.33 -26.00
C THR A 16 20.98 20.09 -25.15
N LEU A 17 20.82 20.26 -23.84
CA LEU A 17 20.50 19.18 -22.92
C LEU A 17 19.09 18.70 -23.23
N ALA A 18 18.97 17.66 -24.09
CA ALA A 18 17.74 16.91 -24.22
C ALA A 18 17.47 16.27 -22.83
N PRO A 19 16.24 16.41 -22.26
CA PRO A 19 15.90 15.67 -21.08
C PRO A 19 15.98 14.19 -21.45
N VAL A 20 16.94 13.48 -20.90
CA VAL A 20 16.96 12.03 -20.89
C VAL A 20 15.78 11.64 -20.02
N MET A 21 14.61 11.40 -20.63
CA MET A 21 13.56 10.62 -20.00
C MET A 21 14.16 9.23 -19.83
N ALA A 22 14.72 8.98 -18.66
CA ALA A 22 15.00 7.64 -18.23
C ALA A 22 13.67 6.90 -18.32
N ASN A 23 13.53 6.00 -19.28
CA ASN A 23 12.57 4.93 -19.23
C ASN A 23 12.94 4.14 -17.97
N MET A 24 12.35 4.56 -16.85
CA MET A 24 12.27 3.68 -15.71
C MET A 24 11.52 2.47 -16.24
N PRO A 25 12.11 1.26 -16.17
CA PRO A 25 11.33 0.08 -16.40
C PRO A 25 10.15 0.22 -15.45
N ASP A 26 8.94 0.19 -16.00
CA ASP A 26 7.74 -0.08 -15.24
C ASP A 26 7.97 -1.43 -14.54
N SER A 27 8.67 -1.36 -13.41
CA SER A 27 8.58 -2.39 -12.41
C SER A 27 7.13 -2.35 -12.03
N ALA A 28 6.38 -3.35 -12.51
CA ALA A 28 4.97 -3.55 -12.24
C ALA A 28 4.71 -3.91 -10.77
N SER A 29 5.29 -3.18 -9.87
CA SER A 29 4.95 -3.00 -8.48
C SER A 29 3.82 -1.97 -8.43
N GLY A 30 2.71 -2.29 -9.12
CA GLY A 30 1.54 -1.44 -9.13
C GLY A 30 1.11 -1.17 -7.69
N SER A 31 1.12 0.10 -7.31
CA SER A 31 0.55 0.55 -6.06
C SER A 31 -0.87 0.02 -5.94
N PHE A 32 -1.08 -0.91 -5.02
CA PHE A 32 -2.40 -1.43 -4.69
C PHE A 32 -3.04 -0.54 -3.64
N LYS A 33 -4.20 0.03 -3.96
CA LYS A 33 -4.99 0.87 -3.07
C LYS A 33 -6.42 0.36 -3.04
N VAL A 34 -7.01 0.29 -1.85
CA VAL A 34 -8.38 -0.20 -1.66
C VAL A 34 -9.11 0.64 -0.63
N GLU A 35 -10.43 0.78 -0.78
CA GLU A 35 -11.26 1.45 0.21
C GLU A 35 -11.63 0.49 1.34
N ALA A 36 -11.50 0.95 2.57
CA ALA A 36 -11.80 0.22 3.79
C ALA A 36 -12.25 1.18 4.90
N LEU A 37 -12.53 0.63 6.08
CA LEU A 37 -12.71 1.38 7.30
C LEU A 37 -11.55 1.04 8.25
N CYS A 38 -10.87 2.05 8.78
CA CYS A 38 -9.72 1.85 9.66
C CYS A 38 -9.92 2.47 11.02
N THR A 39 -9.28 1.87 12.03
CA THR A 39 -9.18 2.44 13.38
C THR A 39 -7.92 1.94 14.10
N ILE A 40 -7.37 2.77 14.99
CA ILE A 40 -6.40 2.36 16.01
C ILE A 40 -7.07 2.36 17.38
N SER A 41 -8.17 3.09 17.51
CA SER A 41 -8.98 3.18 18.73
C SER A 41 -10.35 2.52 18.50
N ASN A 42 -11.44 3.17 18.87
CA ASN A 42 -12.77 2.57 18.79
C ASN A 42 -13.64 3.09 17.62
N ALA A 43 -13.23 4.17 16.97
CA ALA A 43 -14.01 4.78 15.89
C ALA A 43 -13.45 4.43 14.52
N TYR A 44 -14.21 3.70 13.72
CA TYR A 44 -13.87 3.40 12.33
C TYR A 44 -14.18 4.59 11.42
N THR A 45 -13.23 4.96 10.57
CA THR A 45 -13.43 5.95 9.52
C THR A 45 -12.94 5.41 8.19
N THR A 46 -13.44 5.98 7.09
CA THR A 46 -12.99 5.61 5.75
C THR A 46 -11.49 5.84 5.61
N CYS A 47 -10.81 4.85 5.08
CA CYS A 47 -9.38 4.84 4.85
C CYS A 47 -9.06 4.15 3.53
N HIS A 48 -7.82 4.29 3.10
CA HIS A 48 -7.35 3.66 1.87
C HIS A 48 -5.99 3.00 2.12
N PRO A 49 -5.98 1.79 2.73
CA PRO A 49 -4.74 1.06 2.87
C PRO A 49 -4.10 0.81 1.50
N GLN A 50 -2.79 0.99 1.45
CA GLN A 50 -1.99 0.85 0.23
C GLN A 50 -0.81 -0.08 0.49
N ILE A 51 -0.49 -0.89 -0.49
CA ILE A 51 0.73 -1.68 -0.50
C ILE A 51 1.55 -1.20 -1.69
N ASN A 52 2.72 -0.66 -1.42
CA ASN A 52 3.62 -0.10 -2.40
C ASN A 52 5.00 -0.72 -2.23
N GLY A 53 5.29 -1.73 -3.06
CA GLY A 53 6.52 -2.50 -2.92
C GLY A 53 6.65 -3.13 -1.54
N ASP A 54 7.67 -2.70 -0.80
CA ASP A 54 7.99 -3.22 0.53
C ASP A 54 7.34 -2.47 1.69
N ARG A 55 6.38 -1.56 1.39
CA ARG A 55 5.71 -0.73 2.39
C ARG A 55 4.22 -0.95 2.43
N LEU A 56 3.71 -1.08 3.64
CA LEU A 56 2.29 -1.01 3.95
C LEU A 56 1.95 0.37 4.50
N ILE A 57 1.10 1.10 3.80
CA ILE A 57 0.71 2.47 4.14
C ILE A 57 -0.76 2.46 4.54
N ILE A 58 -1.05 2.91 5.75
CA ILE A 58 -2.42 2.97 6.28
C ILE A 58 -2.69 4.38 6.77
N ASN A 59 -3.67 5.03 6.16
CA ASN A 59 -4.13 6.34 6.60
C ASN A 59 -5.24 6.16 7.64
N PHE A 60 -4.86 6.09 8.91
CA PHE A 60 -5.81 6.08 10.01
C PHE A 60 -6.39 7.48 10.25
N PRO A 61 -7.52 7.59 10.96
CA PRO A 61 -8.16 8.90 11.19
C PRO A 61 -7.26 9.92 11.89
N SER A 62 -6.39 9.46 12.77
CA SER A 62 -5.53 10.28 13.60
C SER A 62 -4.11 10.43 13.05
N GLU A 63 -3.67 9.52 12.20
CA GLU A 63 -2.28 9.44 11.78
C GLU A 63 -2.07 8.65 10.50
N LEU A 64 -1.01 8.97 9.77
CA LEU A 64 -0.52 8.18 8.65
C LEU A 64 0.55 7.21 9.16
N VAL A 65 0.29 5.93 9.04
CA VAL A 65 1.23 4.86 9.42
C VAL A 65 1.85 4.28 8.16
N VAL A 66 3.18 4.31 8.09
CA VAL A 66 3.98 3.72 7.00
C VAL A 66 4.86 2.65 7.61
N LEU A 67 4.66 1.41 7.21
CA LEU A 67 5.31 0.24 7.80
C LEU A 67 6.18 -0.47 6.77
N ASP A 68 7.44 -0.61 7.07
CA ASP A 68 8.33 -1.54 6.39
C ASP A 68 8.04 -2.98 6.87
N LYS A 69 8.49 -3.98 6.12
CA LYS A 69 8.20 -5.40 6.42
C LYS A 69 8.58 -5.82 7.83
N ASP A 70 9.69 -5.29 8.35
CA ASP A 70 10.24 -5.65 9.66
C ASP A 70 9.45 -5.07 10.83
N GLU A 71 8.72 -3.99 10.59
CA GLU A 71 7.92 -3.31 11.58
C GLU A 71 6.58 -4.02 11.82
N VAL A 72 6.07 -4.74 10.82
CA VAL A 72 4.84 -5.53 10.96
C VAL A 72 5.15 -6.84 11.67
N LYS A 73 4.59 -7.02 12.85
CA LYS A 73 4.84 -8.20 13.70
C LYS A 73 3.83 -9.32 13.50
N LYS A 74 2.58 -8.95 13.27
CA LYS A 74 1.48 -9.92 13.15
C LYS A 74 0.32 -9.33 12.36
N ILE A 75 -0.36 -10.19 11.62
CA ILE A 75 -1.65 -9.87 11.00
C ILE A 75 -2.63 -10.98 11.34
N ASP A 76 -3.69 -10.64 12.07
CA ASP A 76 -4.78 -11.53 12.38
C ASP A 76 -6.01 -11.19 11.53
N LEU A 77 -6.73 -12.20 11.10
CA LEU A 77 -7.98 -12.04 10.36
C LEU A 77 -9.16 -12.46 11.25
N TYR A 78 -10.13 -11.57 11.37
CA TYR A 78 -11.39 -11.81 12.04
C TYR A 78 -12.53 -11.78 11.04
N ASP A 79 -13.18 -12.92 10.85
CA ASP A 79 -14.33 -13.07 9.96
C ASP A 79 -15.61 -13.06 10.78
N SER A 80 -16.26 -11.91 10.90
CA SER A 80 -17.54 -11.77 11.61
C SER A 80 -18.76 -12.05 10.73
N ARG A 81 -18.55 -12.49 9.49
CA ARG A 81 -19.65 -12.77 8.56
C ARG A 81 -20.49 -13.94 9.06
N ARG A 82 -21.80 -13.77 9.00
CA ARG A 82 -22.78 -14.80 9.32
C ARG A 82 -23.54 -15.22 8.07
N ARG A 83 -23.94 -16.50 8.01
CA ARG A 83 -24.85 -16.97 6.96
C ARG A 83 -26.27 -16.55 7.34
N GLU A 84 -26.88 -15.74 6.51
CA GLU A 84 -28.28 -15.37 6.65
C GLU A 84 -29.17 -16.34 5.85
N PHE A 85 -30.07 -17.01 6.52
CA PHE A 85 -31.00 -17.98 5.92
C PHE A 85 -31.90 -17.31 4.85
N ILE A 86 -32.30 -16.05 5.08
CA ILE A 86 -33.23 -15.32 4.21
C ILE A 86 -32.57 -14.90 2.88
N ARG A 87 -31.25 -14.84 2.80
CA ARG A 87 -30.50 -14.40 1.60
C ARG A 87 -29.76 -15.56 0.89
N PHE A 88 -30.42 -16.71 0.76
CA PHE A 88 -29.85 -17.86 0.06
C PHE A 88 -28.43 -18.22 0.54
N PHE A 89 -28.23 -18.23 1.85
CA PHE A 89 -26.94 -18.55 2.49
C PHE A 89 -25.78 -17.61 2.16
N LYS A 90 -26.07 -16.42 1.65
CA LYS A 90 -25.04 -15.41 1.46
C LYS A 90 -24.44 -15.01 2.80
N LYS A 91 -23.12 -15.04 2.91
CA LYS A 91 -22.42 -14.54 4.08
C LYS A 91 -22.49 -13.01 4.10
N THR A 92 -23.00 -12.46 5.19
CA THR A 92 -23.03 -11.02 5.46
C THR A 92 -22.21 -10.71 6.70
N GLY A 93 -21.70 -9.50 6.78
CA GLY A 93 -20.86 -9.03 7.89
C GLY A 93 -19.51 -8.51 7.38
N ASP A 94 -18.66 -8.20 8.32
CA ASP A 94 -17.39 -7.54 8.06
C ASP A 94 -16.21 -8.51 8.20
N ILE A 95 -15.15 -8.22 7.49
CA ILE A 95 -13.85 -8.89 7.59
C ILE A 95 -12.85 -7.88 8.11
N ASP A 96 -12.27 -8.16 9.27
CA ASP A 96 -11.30 -7.30 9.93
C ASP A 96 -9.89 -7.90 9.85
N PHE A 97 -8.94 -7.08 9.44
CA PHE A 97 -7.52 -7.37 9.56
C PHE A 97 -6.97 -6.57 10.74
N ALA A 98 -6.46 -7.24 11.76
CA ALA A 98 -5.73 -6.62 12.85
C ALA A 98 -4.24 -6.65 12.50
N VAL A 99 -3.67 -5.50 12.26
CA VAL A 99 -2.25 -5.31 11.94
C VAL A 99 -1.52 -4.84 13.18
N SER A 100 -0.68 -5.70 13.75
CA SER A 100 0.17 -5.36 14.89
C SER A 100 1.56 -4.97 14.40
N PHE A 101 2.02 -3.79 14.79
CA PHE A 101 3.26 -3.19 14.34
C PHE A 101 4.02 -2.51 15.47
N LEU A 102 5.32 -2.31 15.27
CA LEU A 102 6.17 -1.58 16.20
C LEU A 102 6.09 -0.08 15.93
N GLU A 103 5.94 0.68 17.00
CA GLU A 103 6.15 2.12 17.02
C GLU A 103 7.14 2.44 18.15
N GLY A 104 8.40 2.69 17.77
CA GLY A 104 9.48 2.75 18.74
C GLY A 104 9.68 1.40 19.44
N ASN A 105 9.46 1.37 20.76
CA ASN A 105 9.58 0.14 21.57
C ASN A 105 8.22 -0.50 21.93
N GLU A 106 7.12 0.06 21.45
CA GLU A 106 5.78 -0.42 21.78
C GLU A 106 5.14 -1.11 20.58
N THR A 107 4.33 -2.13 20.86
CA THR A 107 3.50 -2.77 19.82
C THR A 107 2.13 -2.15 19.84
N ARG A 108 1.72 -1.60 18.69
CA ARG A 108 0.38 -1.08 18.45
C ARG A 108 -0.38 -1.98 17.51
N THR A 109 -1.70 -1.93 17.57
CA THR A 109 -2.58 -2.69 16.67
C THR A 109 -3.58 -1.76 16.03
N GLY A 110 -3.58 -1.74 14.71
CA GLY A 110 -4.59 -1.07 13.90
C GLY A 110 -5.53 -2.09 13.26
N PHE A 111 -6.78 -1.70 13.04
CA PHE A 111 -7.79 -2.55 12.41
C PHE A 111 -8.20 -1.97 11.06
N ILE A 112 -8.30 -2.85 10.06
CA ILE A 112 -8.76 -2.53 8.71
C ILE A 112 -9.97 -3.40 8.43
N ARG A 113 -11.14 -2.80 8.25
CA ARG A 113 -12.43 -3.47 8.06
C ARG A 113 -12.90 -3.37 6.62
N PHE A 114 -13.23 -4.50 6.04
CA PHE A 114 -13.82 -4.59 4.71
C PHE A 114 -15.26 -5.08 4.78
N LYS A 115 -16.16 -4.34 4.12
CA LYS A 115 -17.56 -4.77 3.90
C LYS A 115 -17.69 -5.68 2.68
N SER A 116 -16.71 -5.70 1.80
CA SER A 116 -16.70 -6.48 0.58
C SER A 116 -15.71 -7.63 0.67
N ASN A 117 -16.19 -8.86 0.44
CA ASN A 117 -15.36 -10.06 0.39
C ASN A 117 -14.29 -9.96 -0.69
N ARG A 118 -14.63 -9.37 -1.84
CA ARG A 118 -13.69 -9.19 -2.95
C ARG A 118 -12.55 -8.27 -2.55
N SER A 119 -12.85 -7.13 -1.92
CA SER A 119 -11.84 -6.18 -1.45
C SER A 119 -10.93 -6.80 -0.39
N ALA A 120 -11.51 -7.51 0.59
CA ALA A 120 -10.76 -8.21 1.62
C ALA A 120 -9.82 -9.28 1.02
N ARG A 121 -10.33 -10.08 0.07
CA ARG A 121 -9.53 -11.11 -0.60
C ARG A 121 -8.39 -10.53 -1.42
N ASN A 122 -8.64 -9.43 -2.14
CA ASN A 122 -7.61 -8.76 -2.92
C ASN A 122 -6.54 -8.16 -2.00
N PHE A 123 -6.95 -7.53 -0.92
CA PHE A 123 -6.03 -7.00 0.09
C PHE A 123 -5.19 -8.11 0.72
N TYR A 124 -5.81 -9.23 1.13
CA TYR A 124 -5.10 -10.38 1.66
C TYR A 124 -4.04 -10.92 0.70
N LYS A 125 -4.37 -11.09 -0.58
CA LYS A 125 -3.39 -11.54 -1.59
C LYS A 125 -2.18 -10.62 -1.65
N ARG A 126 -2.41 -9.32 -1.64
CA ARG A 126 -1.33 -8.32 -1.65
C ARG A 126 -0.52 -8.30 -0.36
N LEU A 127 -1.16 -8.54 0.79
CA LEU A 127 -0.45 -8.69 2.06
C LEU A 127 0.48 -9.92 2.06
N VAL A 128 0.02 -11.04 1.48
CA VAL A 128 0.86 -12.25 1.34
C VAL A 128 2.05 -11.99 0.42
N GLU A 129 1.86 -11.26 -0.68
CA GLU A 129 2.95 -10.85 -1.57
C GLU A 129 3.93 -9.90 -0.87
N TYR A 130 3.40 -8.96 -0.08
CA TYR A 130 4.19 -8.01 0.71
C TYR A 130 5.07 -8.70 1.76
N ASN A 131 4.51 -9.58 2.56
CA ASN A 131 5.25 -10.31 3.58
C ASN A 131 4.66 -11.71 3.83
N PRO A 132 5.07 -12.72 3.05
CA PRO A 132 4.56 -14.08 3.18
C PRO A 132 4.88 -14.73 4.53
N ALA A 133 5.92 -14.28 5.23
CA ALA A 133 6.31 -14.83 6.53
C ALA A 133 5.28 -14.60 7.65
N LEU A 134 4.40 -13.61 7.49
CA LEU A 134 3.32 -13.34 8.44
C LEU A 134 2.17 -14.37 8.35
N PHE A 135 2.11 -15.13 7.28
CA PHE A 135 1.03 -16.06 6.99
C PHE A 135 1.55 -17.50 6.97
N LYS A 136 1.66 -18.12 8.14
CA LYS A 136 2.13 -19.52 8.27
C LYS A 136 1.13 -20.54 7.69
N PHE A 137 -0.15 -20.17 7.63
CA PHE A 137 -1.22 -21.01 7.10
C PHE A 137 -2.05 -20.21 6.09
N PRO A 138 -2.47 -20.82 4.98
CA PRO A 138 -3.33 -20.15 4.02
C PRO A 138 -4.67 -19.82 4.66
N ILE A 139 -5.04 -18.55 4.65
CA ILE A 139 -6.36 -18.09 5.07
C ILE A 139 -7.27 -18.11 3.84
N ASN A 140 -8.36 -18.85 3.88
CA ASN A 140 -9.34 -18.88 2.82
C ASN A 140 -10.46 -17.88 3.07
N ILE A 141 -10.45 -16.78 2.32
CA ILE A 141 -11.56 -15.83 2.29
C ILE A 141 -12.51 -16.27 1.19
N GLU A 142 -13.59 -16.94 1.58
CA GLU A 142 -14.61 -17.41 0.63
C GLU A 142 -15.33 -16.21 0.01
N VAL A 143 -15.45 -16.21 -1.32
CA VAL A 143 -16.23 -15.23 -2.09
C VAL A 143 -17.48 -15.93 -2.60
N TYR A 144 -18.64 -15.47 -2.18
CA TYR A 144 -19.96 -15.89 -2.62
C TYR A 144 -20.61 -14.82 -3.48
#